data_e793aa55bb1fc3a724ba355374932415
#
_entry.id   e793aa55bb1fc3a724ba355374932415
#
_cell.length_a   1.000
_cell.length_b   1.000
_cell.length_c   1.000
_cell.angle_alpha   90.00
_cell.angle_beta   90.00
_cell.angle_gamma   90.00
#
_symmetry.space_group_name_H-M   'P 1'
#
loop_
_entity.id
_entity.type
_entity.pdbx_description
1 polymer ?
#
loop_
_entity_poly.entity_id
_entity_poly.type
_entity_poly.pdbx_seq_one_letter_code
_entity_poly.pdbx_strand_id
1 'polypeptide(L)'
;MYKQILVPVDLNEQGFSDKALKAAVWHAKQSNAQLHLLNVLPGIHMSMVATYFPKDAVKKMKKDVEAQLRAFADEFIDPELVYNVHIAEGKPYATIIDYSEKLGADLIVMPSHKRSRIDKVVLAL
;
A
#
# COMPACT_ATOMS: atom_id res chain seq x y z
N MET A 1 1.67 20.12 8.15
CA MET A 1 2.03 19.34 6.96
C MET A 1 2.13 17.86 7.30
N TYR A 2 2.01 17.03 6.30
CA TYR A 2 2.05 15.58 6.53
C TYR A 2 3.48 15.11 6.78
N LYS A 3 3.62 14.11 7.63
CA LYS A 3 4.93 13.51 7.93
C LYS A 3 5.00 12.07 7.46
N GLN A 4 3.90 11.33 7.57
CA GLN A 4 3.82 9.93 7.20
C GLN A 4 2.57 9.74 6.35
N ILE A 5 2.77 9.28 5.12
CA ILE A 5 1.68 9.07 4.17
C ILE A 5 1.58 7.58 3.85
N LEU A 6 0.38 7.01 4.04
CA LEU A 6 0.12 5.61 3.75
C LEU A 6 -0.67 5.49 2.45
N VAL A 7 -0.20 4.60 1.57
CA VAL A 7 -0.85 4.34 0.29
C VAL A 7 -1.14 2.85 0.18
N PRO A 8 -2.39 2.44 0.42
CA PRO A 8 -2.77 1.07 0.09
C PRO A 8 -2.75 0.87 -1.43
N VAL A 9 -2.13 -0.22 -1.87
CA VAL A 9 -1.96 -0.52 -3.29
C VAL A 9 -2.61 -1.86 -3.60
N ASP A 10 -3.44 -1.89 -4.63
CA ASP A 10 -4.02 -3.12 -5.16
C ASP A 10 -3.26 -3.50 -6.43
N LEU A 11 -2.52 -4.60 -6.37
CA LEU A 11 -1.73 -5.08 -7.49
C LEU A 11 -2.53 -5.95 -8.45
N ASN A 12 -3.75 -6.33 -8.08
CA ASN A 12 -4.57 -7.22 -8.90
C ASN A 12 -5.24 -6.50 -10.07
N GLU A 13 -5.44 -5.20 -9.95
CA GLU A 13 -6.06 -4.40 -11.00
C GLU A 13 -5.03 -3.42 -11.55
N GLN A 14 -4.58 -3.69 -12.76
CA GLN A 14 -3.59 -2.83 -13.40
C GLN A 14 -4.14 -1.42 -13.60
N GLY A 15 -3.36 -0.44 -13.21
CA GLY A 15 -3.73 0.97 -13.34
C GLY A 15 -4.64 1.50 -12.25
N PHE A 16 -5.18 0.63 -11.41
CA PHE A 16 -6.15 1.02 -10.40
C PHE A 16 -5.56 1.98 -9.35
N SER A 17 -4.33 1.70 -8.92
CA SER A 17 -3.70 2.49 -7.86
C SER A 17 -2.81 3.62 -8.36
N ASP A 18 -2.70 3.80 -9.69
CA ASP A 18 -1.77 4.77 -10.27
C ASP A 18 -2.03 6.19 -9.81
N LYS A 19 -3.28 6.62 -9.88
CA LYS A 19 -3.63 8.00 -9.50
C LYS A 19 -3.41 8.24 -8.02
N ALA A 20 -3.75 7.25 -7.19
CA ALA A 20 -3.55 7.39 -5.76
C ALA A 20 -2.07 7.56 -5.44
N LEU A 21 -1.21 6.76 -6.07
CA LEU A 21 0.22 6.88 -5.84
C LEU A 21 0.76 8.22 -6.34
N LYS A 22 0.32 8.68 -7.50
CA LYS A 22 0.74 9.99 -8.02
C LYS A 22 0.34 11.12 -7.07
N ALA A 23 -0.89 11.05 -6.54
CA ALA A 23 -1.34 12.05 -5.57
C ALA A 23 -0.51 12.00 -4.29
N ALA A 24 -0.20 10.81 -3.80
CA ALA A 24 0.61 10.65 -2.60
C ALA A 24 2.02 11.18 -2.80
N VAL A 25 2.61 10.94 -3.97
CA VAL A 25 3.94 11.46 -4.31
C VAL A 25 3.92 12.98 -4.28
N TRP A 26 2.89 13.58 -4.85
CA TRP A 26 2.77 15.05 -4.84
C TRP A 26 2.73 15.58 -3.40
N HIS A 27 1.89 14.99 -2.56
CA HIS A 27 1.78 15.40 -1.15
C HIS A 27 3.09 15.18 -0.40
N ALA A 28 3.76 14.07 -0.68
CA ALA A 28 5.04 13.80 -0.03
C ALA A 28 6.09 14.84 -0.38
N LYS A 29 6.13 15.26 -1.64
CA LYS A 29 7.07 16.31 -2.06
C LYS A 29 6.77 17.64 -1.39
N GLN A 30 5.49 18.01 -1.31
CA GLN A 30 5.11 19.28 -0.71
C GLN A 30 5.40 19.33 0.79
N SER A 31 5.29 18.19 1.46
CA SER A 31 5.43 18.11 2.91
C SER A 31 6.76 17.53 3.36
N ASN A 32 7.59 17.06 2.42
CA ASN A 32 8.79 16.31 2.74
C ASN A 32 8.46 15.11 3.62
N ALA A 33 7.40 14.41 3.28
CA ALA A 33 6.90 13.29 4.07
C ALA A 33 7.47 11.96 3.60
N GLN A 34 7.46 10.98 4.47
CA GLN A 34 7.82 9.62 4.14
C GLN A 34 6.61 8.88 3.60
N LEU A 35 6.81 8.13 2.51
CA LEU A 35 5.75 7.31 1.92
C LEU A 35 5.82 5.89 2.44
N HIS A 36 4.64 5.31 2.66
CA HIS A 36 4.51 3.90 3.02
C HIS A 36 3.51 3.27 2.06
N LEU A 37 3.96 2.27 1.32
CA LEU A 37 3.09 1.51 0.43
C LEU A 37 2.70 0.23 1.13
N LEU A 38 1.42 -0.09 1.10
CA LEU A 38 0.89 -1.26 1.79
C LEU A 38 0.08 -2.11 0.83
N ASN A 39 0.43 -3.38 0.73
CA ASN A 39 -0.40 -4.38 0.05
C ASN A 39 -0.97 -5.32 1.11
N VAL A 40 -2.28 -5.46 1.12
CA VAL A 40 -2.97 -6.34 2.08
C VAL A 40 -3.40 -7.60 1.37
N LEU A 41 -2.87 -8.73 1.82
CA LEU A 41 -3.25 -10.05 1.33
C LEU A 41 -4.42 -10.53 2.19
N PRO A 42 -5.49 -11.05 1.58
CA PRO A 42 -6.62 -11.55 2.37
C PRO A 42 -6.18 -12.69 3.27
N GLY A 43 -6.50 -12.57 4.56
CA GLY A 43 -6.06 -13.53 5.56
C GLY A 43 -6.50 -14.97 5.27
N ILE A 44 -7.69 -15.11 4.73
CA ILE A 44 -8.22 -16.44 4.38
C ILE A 44 -7.35 -17.13 3.35
N HIS A 45 -6.85 -16.38 2.37
CA HIS A 45 -5.96 -16.94 1.35
C HIS A 45 -4.65 -17.37 1.94
N MET A 46 -4.12 -16.60 2.86
CA MET A 46 -2.87 -16.93 3.51
C MET A 46 -3.01 -18.17 4.39
N SER A 47 -4.12 -18.29 5.10
CA SER A 47 -4.39 -19.46 5.91
C SER A 47 -4.48 -20.73 5.07
N MET A 48 -5.17 -20.65 3.93
CA MET A 48 -5.27 -21.80 3.03
C MET A 48 -3.92 -22.16 2.43
N VAL A 49 -3.16 -21.16 2.01
CA VAL A 49 -1.83 -21.38 1.46
C VAL A 49 -0.93 -22.03 2.52
N ALA A 50 -0.97 -21.54 3.75
CA ALA A 50 -0.16 -22.10 4.82
C ALA A 50 -0.53 -23.54 5.14
N THR A 51 -1.79 -23.94 4.93
CA THR A 51 -2.25 -25.29 5.17
C THR A 51 -1.75 -26.27 4.12
N TYR A 52 -1.75 -25.84 2.85
CA TYR A 52 -1.47 -26.76 1.74
C TYR A 52 -0.08 -26.62 1.14
N PHE A 53 0.66 -25.57 1.49
CA PHE A 53 1.96 -25.31 0.91
C PHE A 53 3.03 -25.17 1.97
N PRO A 54 4.29 -25.50 1.63
CA PRO A 54 5.41 -25.34 2.57
C PRO A 54 5.58 -23.87 2.97
N LYS A 55 6.22 -23.67 4.13
CA LYS A 55 6.51 -22.32 4.60
C LYS A 55 7.34 -21.51 3.59
N ASP A 56 8.22 -22.20 2.86
CA ASP A 56 9.06 -21.53 1.86
C ASP A 56 8.23 -20.97 0.72
N ALA A 57 7.15 -21.65 0.33
CA ALA A 57 6.27 -21.15 -0.72
C ALA A 57 5.55 -19.88 -0.28
N VAL A 58 5.12 -19.82 0.98
CA VAL A 58 4.48 -18.63 1.53
C VAL A 58 5.45 -17.46 1.56
N LYS A 59 6.66 -17.70 2.03
CA LYS A 59 7.70 -16.66 2.06
C LYS A 59 8.02 -16.16 0.67
N LYS A 60 8.13 -17.07 -0.29
CA LYS A 60 8.41 -16.71 -1.67
C LYS A 60 7.28 -15.84 -2.24
N MET A 61 6.04 -16.19 -1.95
CA MET A 61 4.90 -15.42 -2.40
C MET A 61 4.94 -13.99 -1.87
N LYS A 62 5.27 -13.83 -0.58
CA LYS A 62 5.38 -12.50 0.01
C LYS A 62 6.51 -11.70 -0.62
N LYS A 63 7.64 -12.34 -0.91
CA LYS A 63 8.76 -11.68 -1.58
C LYS A 63 8.40 -11.26 -2.99
N ASP A 64 7.65 -12.10 -3.71
CA ASP A 64 7.20 -11.77 -5.06
C ASP A 64 6.26 -10.58 -5.05
N VAL A 65 5.36 -10.52 -4.09
CA VAL A 65 4.44 -9.38 -3.94
C VAL A 65 5.23 -8.11 -3.60
N GLU A 66 6.21 -8.22 -2.71
CA GLU A 66 7.05 -7.08 -2.38
C GLU A 66 7.81 -6.57 -3.59
N ALA A 67 8.35 -7.47 -4.41
CA ALA A 67 9.06 -7.09 -5.63
C ALA A 67 8.14 -6.38 -6.61
N GLN A 68 6.92 -6.88 -6.78
CA GLN A 68 5.92 -6.24 -7.63
C GLN A 68 5.57 -4.84 -7.12
N LEU A 69 5.43 -4.71 -5.81
CA LEU A 69 5.09 -3.43 -5.21
C LEU A 69 6.23 -2.43 -5.38
N ARG A 70 7.47 -2.87 -5.24
CA ARG A 70 8.63 -2.01 -5.47
C ARG A 70 8.75 -1.59 -6.94
N ALA A 71 8.50 -2.52 -7.86
CA ALA A 71 8.52 -2.20 -9.28
C ALA A 71 7.46 -1.16 -9.63
N PHE A 72 6.27 -1.31 -9.06
CA PHE A 72 5.20 -0.34 -9.23
C PHE A 72 5.61 1.03 -8.66
N ALA A 73 6.19 1.03 -7.47
CA ALA A 73 6.64 2.26 -6.84
C ALA A 73 7.69 2.99 -7.68
N ASP A 74 8.64 2.24 -8.24
CA ASP A 74 9.72 2.83 -9.01
C ASP A 74 9.25 3.55 -10.26
N GLU A 75 8.06 3.21 -10.77
CA GLU A 75 7.49 3.91 -11.92
C GLU A 75 7.01 5.32 -11.57
N PHE A 76 6.61 5.55 -10.34
CA PHE A 76 5.92 6.78 -9.94
C PHE A 76 6.64 7.59 -8.88
N ILE A 77 7.57 6.99 -8.16
CA ILE A 77 8.25 7.66 -7.06
C ILE A 77 9.63 8.12 -7.50
N ASP A 78 9.90 9.41 -7.31
CA ASP A 78 11.22 9.96 -7.63
C ASP A 78 12.27 9.35 -6.72
N PRO A 79 13.50 9.13 -7.24
CA PRO A 79 14.57 8.51 -6.43
C PRO A 79 14.92 9.24 -5.15
N GLU A 80 14.64 10.53 -5.09
CA GLU A 80 14.95 11.35 -3.91
C GLU A 80 13.94 11.20 -2.79
N LEU A 81 12.78 10.58 -3.06
CA LEU A 81 11.79 10.35 -2.03
C LEU A 81 12.05 9.05 -1.31
N VAL A 82 11.92 9.09 0.01
CA VAL A 82 12.05 7.89 0.83
C VAL A 82 10.70 7.19 0.92
N TYR A 83 10.70 5.89 0.63
CA TYR A 83 9.48 5.11 0.79
C TYR A 83 9.78 3.75 1.39
N ASN A 84 8.80 3.19 2.08
CA ASN A 84 8.86 1.85 2.64
C ASN A 84 7.72 1.01 2.07
N VAL A 85 7.95 -0.28 1.98
CA VAL A 85 6.98 -1.24 1.46
C VAL A 85 6.57 -2.17 2.59
N HIS A 86 5.26 -2.37 2.73
CA HIS A 86 4.70 -3.24 3.76
C HIS A 86 3.76 -4.25 3.10
N ILE A 87 3.91 -5.51 3.49
CA ILE A 87 3.01 -6.58 3.07
C ILE A 87 2.35 -7.11 4.34
N ALA A 88 1.04 -7.08 4.35
CA ALA A 88 0.27 -7.52 5.51
C ALA A 88 -0.83 -8.48 5.07
N GLU A 89 -1.38 -9.24 6.01
CA GLU A 89 -2.54 -10.06 5.72
C GLU A 89 -3.66 -9.75 6.68
N GLY A 90 -4.89 -9.90 6.21
CA GLY A 90 -6.07 -9.64 7.01
C GLY A 90 -7.18 -9.03 6.17
N LYS A 91 -8.17 -8.49 6.85
CA LYS A 91 -9.26 -7.77 6.20
C LYS A 91 -8.72 -6.42 5.73
N PRO A 92 -8.96 -6.04 4.46
CA PRO A 92 -8.30 -4.85 3.91
C PRO A 92 -8.47 -3.58 4.73
N TYR A 93 -9.68 -3.20 5.05
CA TYR A 93 -9.90 -1.93 5.76
C TYR A 93 -9.36 -1.94 7.17
N ALA A 94 -9.59 -3.03 7.90
CA ALA A 94 -9.09 -3.14 9.26
C ALA A 94 -7.56 -3.10 9.30
N THR A 95 -6.93 -3.78 8.35
CA THR A 95 -5.47 -3.81 8.26
C THR A 95 -4.90 -2.46 7.90
N ILE A 96 -5.54 -1.74 6.98
CA ILE A 96 -5.12 -0.39 6.61
C ILE A 96 -5.17 0.53 7.83
N ILE A 97 -6.24 0.47 8.60
CA ILE A 97 -6.39 1.29 9.80
C ILE A 97 -5.31 0.94 10.82
N ASP A 98 -5.07 -0.35 11.05
CA ASP A 98 -4.03 -0.79 11.98
C ASP A 98 -2.66 -0.27 11.58
N TYR A 99 -2.31 -0.36 10.30
CA TYR A 99 -1.03 0.13 9.82
C TYR A 99 -0.93 1.64 9.91
N SER A 100 -2.03 2.35 9.62
CA SER A 100 -2.02 3.81 9.75
C SER A 100 -1.69 4.24 11.17
N GLU A 101 -2.22 3.51 12.15
CA GLU A 101 -1.94 3.79 13.56
C GLU A 101 -0.51 3.44 13.94
N LYS A 102 -0.04 2.26 13.52
CA LYS A 102 1.33 1.82 13.81
C LYS A 102 2.38 2.74 13.22
N LEU A 103 2.13 3.24 12.03
CA LEU A 103 3.09 4.09 11.34
C LEU A 103 2.93 5.57 11.69
N GLY A 104 1.90 5.90 12.44
CA GLY A 104 1.61 7.30 12.73
C GLY A 104 1.24 8.07 11.48
N ALA A 105 0.56 7.42 10.54
CA ALA A 105 0.18 8.05 9.29
C ALA A 105 -0.83 9.17 9.54
N ASP A 106 -0.55 10.33 8.98
CA ASP A 106 -1.44 11.47 9.09
C ASP A 106 -2.19 11.73 7.79
N LEU A 107 -1.94 10.91 6.77
CA LEU A 107 -2.68 10.95 5.51
C LEU A 107 -2.72 9.54 4.91
N ILE A 108 -3.89 9.13 4.48
CA ILE A 108 -4.06 7.90 3.71
C ILE A 108 -4.59 8.30 2.33
N VAL A 109 -3.87 7.90 1.28
CA VAL A 109 -4.29 8.15 -0.09
C VAL A 109 -4.60 6.80 -0.71
N MET A 110 -5.84 6.58 -1.12
CA MET A 110 -6.25 5.29 -1.63
C MET A 110 -7.19 5.45 -2.82
N PRO A 111 -7.14 4.49 -3.74
CA PRO A 111 -8.07 4.50 -4.86
C PRO A 111 -9.48 4.13 -4.41
N SER A 112 -10.46 4.54 -5.18
CA SER A 112 -11.86 4.25 -4.88
C SER A 112 -12.36 3.15 -5.81
N HIS A 113 -12.98 2.14 -5.24
CA HIS A 113 -13.63 1.08 -6.02
C HIS A 113 -14.99 1.49 -6.56
N LYS A 114 -15.52 2.60 -6.08
CA LYS A 114 -16.80 3.09 -6.57
C LYS A 114 -16.61 3.76 -7.92
N ARG A 115 -17.70 3.95 -8.63
CA ARG A 115 -17.70 4.66 -9.92
C ARG A 115 -17.33 6.13 -9.76
N SER A 116 -16.69 6.45 -8.71
CA SER A 116 -16.16 7.75 -8.46
C SER A 116 -15.09 8.04 -9.51
N ARG A 117 -15.11 9.22 -10.05
CA ARG A 117 -14.13 9.65 -11.04
C ARG A 117 -12.85 10.12 -10.41
N ILE A 118 -12.84 10.21 -9.11
CA ILE A 118 -11.73 10.80 -8.37
C ILE A 118 -11.29 9.83 -7.31
N ASP A 119 -10.00 9.61 -7.24
CA ASP A 119 -9.41 8.87 -6.13
C ASP A 119 -9.54 9.73 -4.89
N LYS A 120 -9.82 9.08 -3.80
CA LYS A 120 -10.10 9.80 -2.57
C LYS A 120 -8.87 9.93 -1.71
N VAL A 121 -8.77 11.06 -1.08
CA VAL A 121 -7.78 11.30 -0.04
C VAL A 121 -8.51 11.23 1.28
N VAL A 122 -8.05 10.35 2.15
CA VAL A 122 -8.66 10.16 3.45
C VAL A 122 -7.65 10.54 4.51
N LEU A 123 -8.06 11.43 5.41
CA LEU A 123 -7.20 11.82 6.51
C LEU A 123 -7.26 10.80 7.61
N ALA A 124 -6.09 10.40 8.08
CA ALA A 124 -5.96 9.53 9.26
C ALA A 124 -5.85 10.45 10.46
N LEU A 125 -6.87 10.45 11.25
CA LEU A 125 -6.93 11.35 12.42
C LEU A 125 -6.35 10.72 13.68
#